data_3752c1fd9d0bbe18209613575a911a45
#
_entry.id   3752c1fd9d0bbe18209613575a911a45
#
_cell.length_a   1.000
_cell.length_b   1.000
_cell.length_c   1.000
_cell.angle_alpha   90.00
_cell.angle_beta   90.00
_cell.angle_gamma   90.00
#
_symmetry.space_group_name_H-M   'P 1'
#
loop_
_entity.id
_entity.type
_entity.pdbx_description
1 polymer ?
#
loop_
_entity_poly.entity_id
_entity_poly.type
_entity_poly.pdbx_seq_one_letter_code
_entity_poly.pdbx_strand_id
1 'polypeptide(L)'
;MKLLLSISLIFSFMVSADNHETPEYKYEPDVNKAEYYIGNYNAGKDINDLIDWYEKFAKWAEGKGDSFNDMTVALLQPYFHSDMSSVDVMWVSTWPNPTAQYSAMQTWITEGGPKLLESLPVTNSRQVDTWQWAISLPSSMDAGNMMYGIYADCSLEDEYDMRQVYDMYKDFAEYAQSQGDTIGRKMIVPSAGYMMPEGVDFIRLMYTSSISEMGVNADLYWSKIAESEASQNLKGFSCTNARTYFGPSMR
;
A
#
# COMPACT_ATOMS: atom_id res chain seq x y z
N MET A 1 59.31 -7.28 -59.53
CA MET A 1 58.67 -6.21 -58.78
C MET A 1 57.18 -6.55 -58.82
N LYS A 2 56.66 -7.24 -57.81
CA LYS A 2 55.23 -7.70 -57.73
C LYS A 2 54.49 -6.78 -56.75
N LEU A 3 53.53 -6.03 -57.26
CA LEU A 3 52.65 -5.14 -56.51
C LEU A 3 51.53 -5.97 -55.90
N LEU A 4 51.47 -6.07 -54.58
CA LEU A 4 50.38 -6.68 -53.85
C LEU A 4 49.33 -5.59 -53.53
N LEU A 5 48.15 -5.72 -54.13
CA LEU A 5 46.98 -4.89 -53.81
C LEU A 5 46.24 -5.53 -52.64
N SER A 6 46.26 -4.87 -51.48
CA SER A 6 45.43 -5.27 -50.31
C SER A 6 44.05 -4.62 -50.45
N ILE A 7 43.02 -5.44 -50.62
CA ILE A 7 41.62 -5.03 -50.57
C ILE A 7 41.15 -5.12 -49.11
N SER A 8 40.97 -3.95 -48.46
CA SER A 8 40.32 -3.88 -47.13
C SER A 8 38.80 -3.91 -47.30
N LEU A 9 38.18 -5.01 -46.91
CA LEU A 9 36.72 -5.10 -46.77
C LEU A 9 36.31 -4.37 -45.48
N ILE A 10 35.66 -3.22 -45.62
CA ILE A 10 34.99 -2.51 -44.52
C ILE A 10 33.61 -3.15 -44.34
N PHE A 11 33.46 -3.96 -43.29
CA PHE A 11 32.16 -4.42 -42.83
C PHE A 11 31.49 -3.30 -42.02
N SER A 12 30.54 -2.60 -42.66
CA SER A 12 29.66 -1.68 -41.95
C SER A 12 28.64 -2.49 -41.17
N PHE A 13 28.80 -2.62 -39.85
CA PHE A 13 27.76 -3.04 -38.97
C PHE A 13 26.72 -1.95 -38.87
N MET A 14 25.57 -2.13 -39.52
CA MET A 14 24.35 -1.36 -39.21
C MET A 14 23.87 -1.84 -37.83
N VAL A 15 24.16 -1.09 -36.79
CA VAL A 15 23.47 -1.21 -35.52
C VAL A 15 22.09 -0.56 -35.73
N SER A 16 21.07 -1.40 -35.88
CA SER A 16 19.71 -0.94 -35.72
C SER A 16 19.55 -0.52 -34.26
N ALA A 17 19.56 0.79 -34.01
CA ALA A 17 19.08 1.30 -32.73
C ALA A 17 17.57 1.06 -32.72
N ASP A 18 17.14 0.03 -32.00
CA ASP A 18 15.73 -0.07 -31.58
C ASP A 18 15.46 1.18 -30.74
N ASN A 19 14.79 2.15 -31.32
CA ASN A 19 14.19 3.25 -30.57
C ASN A 19 13.04 2.66 -29.75
N HIS A 20 13.34 2.04 -28.61
CA HIS A 20 12.37 1.89 -27.55
C HIS A 20 12.11 3.31 -27.04
N GLU A 21 11.07 3.97 -27.58
CA GLU A 21 10.52 5.15 -26.92
C GLU A 21 10.14 4.72 -25.51
N THR A 22 10.81 5.30 -24.53
CA THR A 22 10.45 5.11 -23.12
C THR A 22 9.02 5.61 -22.98
N PRO A 23 8.07 4.82 -22.46
CA PRO A 23 6.71 5.28 -22.28
C PRO A 23 6.70 6.58 -21.47
N GLU A 24 6.03 7.61 -21.99
CA GLU A 24 5.85 8.86 -21.25
C GLU A 24 4.71 8.64 -20.25
N TYR A 25 5.05 8.60 -18.94
CA TYR A 25 4.07 8.48 -17.87
C TYR A 25 3.58 9.87 -17.44
N LYS A 26 2.28 9.96 -17.14
CA LYS A 26 1.62 11.22 -16.81
C LYS A 26 1.93 11.71 -15.40
N TYR A 27 2.01 10.78 -14.43
CA TYR A 27 2.22 11.09 -13.03
C TYR A 27 3.47 10.40 -12.48
N GLU A 28 4.18 11.07 -11.57
CA GLU A 28 5.14 10.39 -10.71
C GLU A 28 4.40 9.77 -9.51
N PRO A 29 4.66 8.49 -9.15
CA PRO A 29 4.03 7.88 -8.01
C PRO A 29 4.36 8.60 -6.70
N ASP A 30 3.31 8.94 -5.95
CA ASP A 30 3.43 9.39 -4.56
C ASP A 30 3.64 8.17 -3.67
N VAL A 31 4.90 7.95 -3.27
CA VAL A 31 5.35 6.70 -2.65
C VAL A 31 5.56 6.88 -1.17
N ASN A 32 4.94 6.02 -0.37
CA ASN A 32 5.19 5.90 1.05
C ASN A 32 5.58 4.47 1.47
N LYS A 33 6.09 4.31 2.68
CA LYS A 33 6.39 3.00 3.28
C LYS A 33 5.31 2.60 4.28
N ALA A 34 5.07 1.28 4.38
CA ALA A 34 4.22 0.75 5.45
C ALA A 34 4.69 -0.63 5.92
N GLU A 35 4.45 -0.90 7.19
CA GLU A 35 4.64 -2.21 7.81
C GLU A 35 3.30 -2.76 8.27
N TYR A 36 3.11 -4.04 8.02
CA TYR A 36 1.94 -4.81 8.44
C TYR A 36 2.38 -5.90 9.41
N TYR A 37 1.87 -5.87 10.63
CA TYR A 37 2.05 -6.92 11.63
C TYR A 37 0.71 -7.63 11.78
N ILE A 38 0.63 -8.86 11.27
CA ILE A 38 -0.60 -9.64 11.16
C ILE A 38 -0.51 -10.78 12.17
N GLY A 39 -1.54 -10.96 12.99
CA GLY A 39 -1.50 -12.00 14.01
C GLY A 39 -2.84 -12.27 14.69
N ASN A 40 -2.75 -13.09 15.72
CA ASN A 40 -3.88 -13.52 16.52
C ASN A 40 -3.70 -13.09 17.97
N TYR A 41 -4.80 -12.75 18.64
CA TYR A 41 -4.74 -12.41 20.06
C TYR A 41 -4.28 -13.60 20.89
N ASN A 42 -3.47 -13.34 21.89
CA ASN A 42 -3.11 -14.32 22.91
C ASN A 42 -4.37 -14.70 23.72
N ALA A 43 -4.35 -15.86 24.37
CA ALA A 43 -5.50 -16.37 25.10
C ALA A 43 -6.08 -15.34 26.08
N GLY A 44 -7.37 -15.02 25.92
CA GLY A 44 -8.10 -14.08 26.75
C GLY A 44 -7.78 -12.61 26.48
N LYS A 45 -7.11 -12.29 25.36
CA LYS A 45 -6.81 -10.94 24.91
C LYS A 45 -7.71 -10.52 23.77
N ASP A 46 -7.86 -9.20 23.57
CA ASP A 46 -8.68 -8.60 22.53
C ASP A 46 -8.10 -7.26 22.03
N ILE A 47 -8.90 -6.54 21.25
CA ILE A 47 -8.50 -5.23 20.69
C ILE A 47 -8.22 -4.19 21.77
N ASN A 48 -8.92 -4.25 22.93
CA ASN A 48 -8.70 -3.27 24.00
C ASN A 48 -7.33 -3.47 24.64
N ASP A 49 -6.91 -4.74 24.86
CA ASP A 49 -5.55 -5.04 25.31
C ASP A 49 -4.48 -4.52 24.36
N LEU A 50 -4.74 -4.56 23.04
CA LEU A 50 -3.80 -4.04 22.04
C LEU A 50 -3.79 -2.51 22.01
N ILE A 51 -4.92 -1.85 22.23
CA ILE A 51 -5.00 -0.40 22.40
C ILE A 51 -4.21 0.03 23.65
N ASP A 52 -4.40 -0.66 24.77
CA ASP A 52 -3.61 -0.42 25.99
C ASP A 52 -2.10 -0.62 25.77
N TRP A 53 -1.74 -1.58 24.93
CA TRP A 53 -0.34 -1.80 24.56
C TRP A 53 0.18 -0.68 23.64
N TYR A 54 -0.65 -0.21 22.70
CA TYR A 54 -0.31 0.94 21.86
C TYR A 54 0.01 2.18 22.71
N GLU A 55 -0.75 2.45 23.77
CA GLU A 55 -0.47 3.58 24.67
C GLU A 55 0.91 3.48 25.32
N LYS A 56 1.34 2.27 25.71
CA LYS A 56 2.70 2.04 26.23
C LYS A 56 3.76 2.29 25.16
N PHE A 57 3.49 1.84 23.92
CA PHE A 57 4.36 2.12 22.77
C PHE A 57 4.43 3.62 22.49
N ALA A 58 3.30 4.32 22.41
CA ALA A 58 3.23 5.75 22.15
C ALA A 58 4.02 6.55 23.21
N LYS A 59 3.82 6.24 24.48
CA LYS A 59 4.58 6.85 25.58
C LYS A 59 6.09 6.59 25.49
N TRP A 60 6.49 5.39 25.07
CA TRP A 60 7.91 5.09 24.84
C TRP A 60 8.44 5.89 23.64
N ALA A 61 7.68 5.97 22.56
CA ALA A 61 8.04 6.67 21.32
C ALA A 61 8.17 8.19 21.52
N GLU A 62 7.30 8.82 22.33
CA GLU A 62 7.38 10.25 22.71
C GLU A 62 8.76 10.61 23.30
N GLY A 63 9.40 9.68 24.02
CA GLY A 63 10.73 9.87 24.59
C GLY A 63 11.89 9.73 23.59
N LYS A 64 11.62 9.53 22.28
CA LYS A 64 12.61 9.19 21.26
C LYS A 64 12.86 10.31 20.23
N GLY A 65 12.59 11.55 20.61
CA GLY A 65 12.74 12.71 19.74
C GLY A 65 11.83 12.58 18.51
N ASP A 66 12.34 12.93 17.33
CA ASP A 66 11.56 13.00 16.11
C ASP A 66 11.39 11.66 15.39
N SER A 67 11.98 10.57 15.90
CA SER A 67 12.04 9.28 15.17
C SER A 67 10.69 8.70 14.79
N PHE A 68 9.63 9.01 15.54
CA PHE A 68 8.28 8.50 15.30
C PHE A 68 7.25 9.58 14.95
N ASN A 69 7.65 10.85 14.75
CA ASN A 69 6.71 11.96 14.55
C ASN A 69 5.85 11.78 13.30
N ASP A 70 6.43 11.26 12.21
CA ASP A 70 5.76 11.08 10.93
C ASP A 70 5.08 9.71 10.77
N MET A 71 5.13 8.87 11.82
CA MET A 71 4.49 7.56 11.79
C MET A 71 2.99 7.70 12.02
N THR A 72 2.19 7.03 11.19
CA THR A 72 0.76 6.81 11.48
C THR A 72 0.52 5.35 11.86
N VAL A 73 -0.49 5.07 12.66
CA VAL A 73 -0.84 3.72 13.10
C VAL A 73 -2.33 3.49 13.00
N ALA A 74 -2.73 2.32 12.48
CA ALA A 74 -4.08 1.81 12.56
C ALA A 74 -4.10 0.37 13.09
N LEU A 75 -5.10 0.03 13.91
CA LEU A 75 -5.33 -1.32 14.43
C LEU A 75 -6.59 -1.88 13.77
N LEU A 76 -6.43 -2.82 12.84
CA LEU A 76 -7.49 -3.27 11.96
C LEU A 76 -7.88 -4.72 12.24
N GLN A 77 -9.17 -4.99 12.39
CA GLN A 77 -9.76 -6.32 12.57
C GLN A 77 -10.47 -6.75 11.27
N PRO A 78 -10.45 -8.04 10.89
CA PRO A 78 -11.17 -8.53 9.73
C PRO A 78 -12.69 -8.43 9.95
N TYR A 79 -13.44 -8.13 8.87
CA TYR A 79 -14.89 -8.10 8.88
C TYR A 79 -15.49 -9.06 7.84
N PHE A 80 -15.34 -8.77 6.54
CA PHE A 80 -15.63 -9.72 5.47
C PHE A 80 -14.33 -10.35 5.00
N HIS A 81 -14.09 -11.57 5.41
CA HIS A 81 -12.86 -12.31 5.11
C HIS A 81 -13.19 -13.79 4.86
N SER A 82 -12.56 -14.41 3.87
CA SER A 82 -12.82 -15.80 3.51
C SER A 82 -12.42 -16.82 4.58
N ASP A 83 -11.46 -16.44 5.43
CA ASP A 83 -11.02 -17.26 6.57
C ASP A 83 -10.84 -16.36 7.81
N MET A 84 -11.90 -16.23 8.59
CA MET A 84 -11.94 -15.45 9.83
C MET A 84 -11.07 -16.03 10.95
N SER A 85 -10.62 -17.28 10.82
CA SER A 85 -9.76 -17.92 11.82
C SER A 85 -8.28 -17.66 11.60
N SER A 86 -7.90 -17.14 10.43
CA SER A 86 -6.49 -16.97 10.06
C SER A 86 -5.83 -15.72 10.64
N VAL A 87 -6.63 -14.73 11.04
CA VAL A 87 -6.15 -13.45 11.57
C VAL A 87 -7.22 -12.78 12.44
N ASP A 88 -6.82 -12.31 13.62
CA ASP A 88 -7.69 -11.52 14.51
C ASP A 88 -7.43 -10.02 14.33
N VAL A 89 -6.19 -9.63 14.05
CA VAL A 89 -5.80 -8.23 13.99
C VAL A 89 -4.60 -8.01 13.09
N MET A 90 -4.57 -6.83 12.51
CA MET A 90 -3.47 -6.31 11.72
C MET A 90 -3.11 -4.91 12.25
N TRP A 91 -1.89 -4.76 12.79
CA TRP A 91 -1.31 -3.44 13.05
C TRP A 91 -0.69 -2.94 11.76
N VAL A 92 -1.05 -1.73 11.34
CA VAL A 92 -0.50 -1.06 10.16
C VAL A 92 0.21 0.21 10.61
N SER A 93 1.50 0.31 10.34
CA SER A 93 2.26 1.56 10.49
C SER A 93 2.62 2.12 9.13
N THR A 94 2.51 3.44 8.94
CA THR A 94 2.97 4.07 7.70
C THR A 94 3.94 5.21 7.98
N TRP A 95 4.86 5.45 7.04
CA TRP A 95 5.83 6.54 7.05
C TRP A 95 5.86 7.23 5.68
N PRO A 96 6.16 8.53 5.63
CA PRO A 96 6.20 9.26 4.36
C PRO A 96 7.30 8.79 3.40
N ASN A 97 8.37 8.18 3.92
CA ASN A 97 9.51 7.75 3.12
C ASN A 97 10.36 6.69 3.86
N PRO A 98 11.28 6.01 3.15
CA PRO A 98 12.17 5.02 3.77
C PRO A 98 13.08 5.58 4.88
N THR A 99 13.54 6.81 4.74
CA THR A 99 14.45 7.41 5.75
C THR A 99 13.74 7.52 7.10
N ALA A 100 12.49 7.96 7.12
CA ALA A 100 11.69 8.03 8.35
C ALA A 100 11.46 6.64 8.94
N GLN A 101 11.06 5.65 8.11
CA GLN A 101 10.86 4.27 8.55
C GLN A 101 12.12 3.65 9.16
N TYR A 102 13.24 3.67 8.44
CA TYR A 102 14.46 3.02 8.90
C TYR A 102 15.10 3.73 10.08
N SER A 103 14.94 5.05 10.20
CA SER A 103 15.35 5.80 11.40
C SER A 103 14.54 5.38 12.63
N ALA A 104 13.22 5.25 12.50
CA ALA A 104 12.34 4.75 13.54
C ALA A 104 12.69 3.30 13.93
N MET A 105 12.96 2.44 12.94
CA MET A 105 13.37 1.05 13.15
C MET A 105 14.71 0.97 13.91
N GLN A 106 15.70 1.79 13.54
CA GLN A 106 16.97 1.84 14.26
C GLN A 106 16.75 2.22 15.73
N THR A 107 16.00 3.30 15.98
CA THR A 107 15.67 3.75 17.35
C THR A 107 14.93 2.65 18.12
N TRP A 108 13.94 1.99 17.49
CA TRP A 108 13.23 0.85 18.08
C TRP A 108 14.19 -0.24 18.56
N ILE A 109 15.11 -0.68 17.69
CA ILE A 109 16.04 -1.78 18.01
C ILE A 109 17.06 -1.39 19.08
N THR A 110 17.62 -0.18 18.99
CA THR A 110 18.77 0.21 19.81
C THR A 110 18.38 0.83 21.15
N GLU A 111 17.16 1.36 21.28
CA GLU A 111 16.74 2.13 22.46
C GLU A 111 15.65 1.43 23.31
N GLY A 112 15.62 0.12 23.25
CA GLY A 112 14.84 -0.72 24.16
C GLY A 112 13.41 -1.01 23.74
N GLY A 113 13.01 -0.65 22.52
CA GLY A 113 11.69 -0.99 21.96
C GLY A 113 11.34 -2.47 22.02
N PRO A 114 12.26 -3.41 21.67
CA PRO A 114 11.96 -4.84 21.72
C PRO A 114 11.50 -5.36 23.08
N LYS A 115 11.85 -4.71 24.20
CA LYS A 115 11.34 -5.09 25.53
C LYS A 115 9.83 -4.92 25.68
N LEU A 116 9.22 -4.01 24.92
CA LEU A 116 7.77 -3.83 24.95
C LEU A 116 7.04 -5.06 24.41
N LEU A 117 7.67 -5.83 23.50
CA LEU A 117 7.10 -7.03 22.92
C LEU A 117 6.82 -8.13 23.96
N GLU A 118 7.51 -8.12 25.13
CA GLU A 118 7.24 -9.06 26.23
C GLU A 118 5.80 -8.96 26.75
N SER A 119 5.14 -7.81 26.57
CA SER A 119 3.76 -7.57 26.99
C SER A 119 2.79 -7.42 25.81
N LEU A 120 3.22 -7.71 24.57
CA LEU A 120 2.36 -7.63 23.41
C LEU A 120 1.23 -8.67 23.52
N PRO A 121 -0.05 -8.27 23.42
CA PRO A 121 -1.18 -9.19 23.56
C PRO A 121 -1.48 -9.99 22.29
N VAL A 122 -0.61 -9.92 21.28
CA VAL A 122 -0.76 -10.55 19.96
C VAL A 122 0.47 -11.40 19.65
N THR A 123 0.24 -12.58 19.10
CA THR A 123 1.30 -13.36 18.44
C THR A 123 1.25 -13.08 16.95
N ASN A 124 2.27 -12.37 16.45
CA ASN A 124 2.38 -12.07 15.02
C ASN A 124 2.74 -13.33 14.24
N SER A 125 1.90 -13.70 13.28
CA SER A 125 2.13 -14.77 12.33
C SER A 125 2.87 -14.31 11.07
N ARG A 126 2.80 -13.01 10.78
CA ARG A 126 3.42 -12.38 9.60
C ARG A 126 3.79 -10.93 9.88
N GLN A 127 4.93 -10.52 9.34
CA GLN A 127 5.40 -9.12 9.33
C GLN A 127 5.81 -8.80 7.90
N VAL A 128 5.24 -7.75 7.33
CA VAL A 128 5.43 -7.40 5.92
C VAL A 128 5.83 -5.94 5.81
N ASP A 129 6.95 -5.68 5.17
CA ASP A 129 7.35 -4.35 4.74
C ASP A 129 6.88 -4.11 3.30
N THR A 130 6.34 -2.92 3.02
CA THR A 130 5.72 -2.62 1.72
C THR A 130 6.08 -1.24 1.20
N TRP A 131 6.07 -1.13 -0.13
CA TRP A 131 5.89 0.12 -0.84
C TRP A 131 4.42 0.36 -1.10
N GLN A 132 3.95 1.59 -0.92
CA GLN A 132 2.60 1.99 -1.24
C GLN A 132 2.63 3.19 -2.18
N TRP A 133 1.96 3.08 -3.32
CA TRP A 133 1.76 4.18 -4.25
C TRP A 133 0.38 4.77 -4.02
N ALA A 134 0.35 6.02 -3.54
CA ALA A 134 -0.91 6.70 -3.24
C ALA A 134 -1.58 7.19 -4.53
N ILE A 135 -2.80 6.72 -4.77
CA ILE A 135 -3.66 7.15 -5.87
C ILE A 135 -4.50 8.35 -5.42
N SER A 136 -5.16 8.23 -4.26
CA SER A 136 -5.90 9.31 -3.61
C SER A 136 -5.82 9.18 -2.09
N LEU A 137 -6.01 10.29 -1.40
CA LEU A 137 -6.11 10.33 0.06
C LEU A 137 -7.60 10.41 0.47
N PRO A 138 -7.98 9.88 1.63
CA PRO A 138 -9.33 10.02 2.17
C PRO A 138 -9.57 11.45 2.66
N SER A 139 -10.81 11.76 3.02
CA SER A 139 -11.22 13.09 3.51
C SER A 139 -10.51 13.52 4.79
N SER A 140 -10.26 12.58 5.71
CA SER A 140 -9.42 12.77 6.90
C SER A 140 -8.80 11.45 7.35
N MET A 141 -7.75 11.54 8.19
CA MET A 141 -7.09 10.39 8.83
C MET A 141 -6.79 10.69 10.30
N ASP A 142 -7.68 11.42 10.94
CA ASP A 142 -7.49 11.84 12.33
C ASP A 142 -7.47 10.64 13.28
N ALA A 143 -6.68 10.75 14.34
CA ALA A 143 -6.65 9.75 15.40
C ALA A 143 -8.05 9.62 16.03
N GLY A 144 -8.45 8.39 16.33
CA GLY A 144 -9.77 8.04 16.87
C GLY A 144 -10.82 7.74 15.79
N ASN A 145 -10.56 8.02 14.52
CA ASN A 145 -11.46 7.63 13.44
C ASN A 145 -11.54 6.10 13.32
N MET A 146 -12.75 5.59 13.07
CA MET A 146 -12.98 4.16 12.81
C MET A 146 -12.82 3.90 11.31
N MET A 147 -11.59 3.63 10.90
CA MET A 147 -11.25 3.32 9.51
C MET A 147 -11.97 2.08 9.00
N TYR A 148 -12.26 2.08 7.70
CA TYR A 148 -12.69 0.89 6.97
C TYR A 148 -11.85 0.76 5.69
N GLY A 149 -11.32 -0.45 5.45
CA GLY A 149 -10.46 -0.73 4.31
C GLY A 149 -10.85 -1.99 3.58
N ILE A 150 -10.78 -1.96 2.24
CA ILE A 150 -10.98 -3.08 1.34
C ILE A 150 -9.66 -3.37 0.65
N TYR A 151 -9.08 -4.54 0.92
CA TYR A 151 -7.89 -5.04 0.23
C TYR A 151 -8.31 -6.05 -0.83
N ALA A 152 -7.69 -6.02 -1.99
CA ALA A 152 -7.90 -7.00 -3.04
C ALA A 152 -6.58 -7.33 -3.75
N ASP A 153 -6.41 -8.59 -4.14
CA ASP A 153 -5.26 -9.06 -4.89
C ASP A 153 -5.49 -8.77 -6.38
N CYS A 154 -4.57 -8.06 -7.02
CA CYS A 154 -4.75 -7.57 -8.38
C CYS A 154 -3.63 -8.06 -9.30
N SER A 155 -4.02 -8.43 -10.51
CA SER A 155 -3.15 -8.85 -11.61
C SER A 155 -3.19 -7.83 -12.73
N LEU A 156 -2.05 -7.54 -13.32
CA LEU A 156 -1.97 -6.74 -14.55
C LEU A 156 -2.45 -7.57 -15.76
N GLU A 157 -3.01 -6.91 -16.74
CA GLU A 157 -3.25 -7.48 -18.06
C GLU A 157 -1.96 -7.41 -18.90
N ASP A 158 -1.74 -8.35 -19.81
CA ASP A 158 -0.45 -8.57 -20.52
C ASP A 158 0.12 -7.32 -21.23
N GLU A 159 -0.73 -6.37 -21.62
CA GLU A 159 -0.33 -5.17 -22.37
C GLU A 159 -0.02 -3.95 -21.47
N TYR A 160 -0.17 -4.11 -20.13
CA TYR A 160 -0.05 -3.00 -19.18
C TYR A 160 1.04 -3.22 -18.16
N ASP A 161 1.69 -2.13 -17.77
CA ASP A 161 2.61 -2.10 -16.64
C ASP A 161 2.02 -1.33 -15.44
N MET A 162 2.70 -1.42 -14.31
CA MET A 162 2.30 -0.77 -13.06
C MET A 162 2.16 0.76 -13.18
N ARG A 163 3.00 1.40 -14.00
CA ARG A 163 3.01 2.86 -14.17
C ARG A 163 1.83 3.31 -15.02
N GLN A 164 1.51 2.59 -16.10
CA GLN A 164 0.35 2.86 -16.93
C GLN A 164 -0.95 2.69 -16.13
N VAL A 165 -1.05 1.62 -15.32
CA VAL A 165 -2.21 1.41 -14.44
C VAL A 165 -2.28 2.50 -13.36
N TYR A 166 -1.15 2.93 -12.80
CA TYR A 166 -1.11 4.04 -11.86
C TYR A 166 -1.69 5.31 -12.47
N ASP A 167 -1.28 5.67 -13.68
CA ASP A 167 -1.74 6.88 -14.38
C ASP A 167 -3.26 6.84 -14.62
N MET A 168 -3.78 5.73 -15.15
CA MET A 168 -5.24 5.56 -15.37
C MET A 168 -6.03 5.57 -14.06
N TYR A 169 -5.48 4.96 -13.01
CA TYR A 169 -6.15 4.92 -11.71
C TYR A 169 -6.13 6.29 -11.04
N LYS A 170 -5.07 7.08 -11.24
CA LYS A 170 -4.98 8.47 -10.78
C LYS A 170 -6.02 9.35 -11.47
N ASP A 171 -6.13 9.27 -12.82
CA ASP A 171 -7.15 9.99 -13.60
C ASP A 171 -8.57 9.65 -13.12
N PHE A 172 -8.85 8.35 -12.92
CA PHE A 172 -10.11 7.91 -12.35
C PHE A 172 -10.38 8.52 -10.97
N ALA A 173 -9.38 8.48 -10.08
CA ALA A 173 -9.54 9.00 -8.73
C ALA A 173 -9.77 10.52 -8.69
N GLU A 174 -9.09 11.29 -9.53
CA GLU A 174 -9.30 12.72 -9.68
C GLU A 174 -10.72 13.04 -10.18
N TYR A 175 -11.20 12.29 -11.16
CA TYR A 175 -12.59 12.41 -11.60
C TYR A 175 -13.56 12.07 -10.48
N ALA A 176 -13.39 10.94 -9.81
CA ALA A 176 -14.25 10.51 -8.71
C ALA A 176 -14.30 11.55 -7.59
N GLN A 177 -13.15 12.09 -7.19
CA GLN A 177 -13.06 13.18 -6.19
C GLN A 177 -13.81 14.44 -6.65
N SER A 178 -13.77 14.77 -7.94
CA SER A 178 -14.54 15.89 -8.50
C SER A 178 -16.05 15.70 -8.39
N GLN A 179 -16.51 14.43 -8.28
CA GLN A 179 -17.90 14.08 -8.04
C GLN A 179 -18.28 13.99 -6.56
N GLY A 180 -17.30 14.16 -5.65
CA GLY A 180 -17.48 14.11 -4.21
C GLY A 180 -17.02 12.81 -3.54
N ASP A 181 -16.31 11.95 -4.25
CA ASP A 181 -15.69 10.73 -3.69
C ASP A 181 -14.59 11.10 -2.67
N THR A 182 -14.58 10.42 -1.54
CA THR A 182 -13.63 10.65 -0.44
C THR A 182 -12.80 9.42 -0.12
N ILE A 183 -12.80 8.40 -1.00
CA ILE A 183 -12.02 7.18 -0.80
C ILE A 183 -10.53 7.44 -1.00
N GLY A 184 -9.73 7.07 -0.02
CA GLY A 184 -8.30 6.86 -0.19
C GLY A 184 -8.03 5.58 -0.97
N ARG A 185 -7.09 5.62 -1.91
CA ARG A 185 -6.72 4.48 -2.75
C ARG A 185 -5.22 4.33 -2.81
N LYS A 186 -4.75 3.08 -2.74
CA LYS A 186 -3.32 2.76 -2.86
C LYS A 186 -3.11 1.49 -3.67
N MET A 187 -1.98 1.43 -4.36
CA MET A 187 -1.38 0.21 -4.89
C MET A 187 -0.24 -0.18 -3.95
N ILE A 188 -0.24 -1.40 -3.44
CA ILE A 188 0.69 -1.88 -2.41
C ILE A 188 1.52 -3.02 -2.99
N VAL A 189 2.85 -2.90 -2.88
CA VAL A 189 3.80 -3.93 -3.30
C VAL A 189 4.67 -4.32 -2.11
N PRO A 190 4.70 -5.59 -1.68
CA PRO A 190 5.61 -6.06 -0.65
C PRO A 190 7.07 -5.88 -1.06
N SER A 191 7.91 -5.44 -0.13
CA SER A 191 9.37 -5.35 -0.31
C SER A 191 10.11 -6.42 0.50
N ALA A 192 9.55 -6.84 1.63
CA ALA A 192 10.09 -7.91 2.47
C ALA A 192 9.00 -8.59 3.32
N GLY A 193 9.28 -9.81 3.77
CA GLY A 193 8.41 -10.55 4.70
C GLY A 193 7.20 -11.24 4.08
N TYR A 194 6.94 -11.04 2.80
CA TYR A 194 5.84 -11.67 2.07
C TYR A 194 6.17 -11.83 0.60
N MET A 195 5.87 -12.99 0.08
CA MET A 195 5.91 -13.28 -1.35
C MET A 195 4.48 -13.25 -1.89
N MET A 196 4.25 -12.44 -2.91
CA MET A 196 2.95 -12.38 -3.58
C MET A 196 2.58 -13.76 -4.15
N PRO A 197 1.31 -14.15 -4.11
CA PRO A 197 0.85 -15.32 -4.84
C PRO A 197 1.15 -15.19 -6.34
N GLU A 198 1.32 -16.34 -7.00
CA GLU A 198 1.51 -16.38 -8.45
C GLU A 198 0.36 -15.64 -9.17
N GLY A 199 0.70 -14.78 -10.13
CA GLY A 199 -0.25 -14.00 -10.89
C GLY A 199 -0.82 -12.79 -10.16
N VAL A 200 -0.30 -12.42 -8.98
CA VAL A 200 -0.67 -11.18 -8.29
C VAL A 200 0.48 -10.19 -8.39
N ASP A 201 0.23 -9.02 -8.95
CA ASP A 201 1.24 -7.98 -9.18
C ASP A 201 1.23 -6.91 -8.09
N PHE A 202 0.05 -6.60 -7.54
CA PHE A 202 -0.10 -5.65 -6.43
C PHE A 202 -1.35 -5.92 -5.61
N ILE A 203 -1.41 -5.37 -4.41
CA ILE A 203 -2.61 -5.35 -3.58
C ILE A 203 -3.24 -3.95 -3.69
N ARG A 204 -4.49 -3.89 -4.14
CA ARG A 204 -5.28 -2.66 -4.11
C ARG A 204 -5.86 -2.45 -2.71
N LEU A 205 -5.67 -1.26 -2.16
CA LEU A 205 -6.34 -0.79 -0.96
C LEU A 205 -7.30 0.36 -1.33
N MET A 206 -8.55 0.25 -0.91
CA MET A 206 -9.53 1.33 -0.87
C MET A 206 -9.93 1.54 0.60
N TYR A 207 -9.90 2.77 1.11
CA TYR A 207 -10.14 3.01 2.53
C TYR A 207 -10.79 4.37 2.79
N THR A 208 -11.54 4.45 3.87
CA THR A 208 -12.24 5.64 4.33
C THR A 208 -11.97 5.89 5.81
N SER A 209 -12.20 7.12 6.26
CA SER A 209 -12.05 7.53 7.65
C SER A 209 -13.18 7.02 8.56
N SER A 210 -14.29 6.55 7.98
CA SER A 210 -15.37 5.91 8.73
C SER A 210 -16.06 4.83 7.91
N ILE A 211 -16.70 3.88 8.58
CA ILE A 211 -17.43 2.77 7.92
C ILE A 211 -18.61 3.32 7.09
N SER A 212 -19.34 4.29 7.61
CA SER A 212 -20.49 4.88 6.91
C SER A 212 -20.09 5.63 5.63
N GLU A 213 -18.93 6.24 5.62
CA GLU A 213 -18.39 6.94 4.46
C GLU A 213 -18.15 5.99 3.27
N MET A 214 -17.76 4.75 3.54
CA MET A 214 -17.63 3.73 2.49
C MET A 214 -18.98 3.47 1.80
N GLY A 215 -20.08 3.43 2.55
CA GLY A 215 -21.42 3.27 1.99
C GLY A 215 -21.83 4.47 1.13
N VAL A 216 -21.60 5.69 1.61
CA VAL A 216 -21.90 6.92 0.85
C VAL A 216 -21.13 6.94 -0.48
N ASN A 217 -19.86 6.58 -0.46
CA ASN A 217 -19.06 6.51 -1.68
C ASN A 217 -19.49 5.36 -2.62
N ALA A 218 -19.98 4.24 -2.09
CA ALA A 218 -20.53 3.17 -2.92
C ALA A 218 -21.79 3.64 -3.65
N ASP A 219 -22.72 4.32 -2.97
CA ASP A 219 -23.91 4.91 -3.59
C ASP A 219 -23.54 5.98 -4.64
N LEU A 220 -22.55 6.81 -4.35
CA LEU A 220 -22.02 7.80 -5.29
C LEU A 220 -21.43 7.14 -6.54
N TYR A 221 -20.64 6.07 -6.36
CA TYR A 221 -20.06 5.32 -7.47
C TYR A 221 -21.15 4.82 -8.43
N TRP A 222 -22.14 4.11 -7.92
CA TRP A 222 -23.20 3.54 -8.78
C TRP A 222 -24.12 4.58 -9.38
N SER A 223 -24.35 5.71 -8.72
CA SER A 223 -25.26 6.75 -9.21
C SER A 223 -24.63 7.73 -10.20
N LYS A 224 -23.30 7.94 -10.16
CA LYS A 224 -22.65 8.99 -10.93
C LYS A 224 -21.35 8.60 -11.65
N ILE A 225 -20.61 7.60 -11.11
CA ILE A 225 -19.24 7.35 -11.55
C ILE A 225 -19.17 6.12 -12.46
N ALA A 226 -19.91 5.05 -12.17
CA ALA A 226 -19.79 3.74 -12.81
C ALA A 226 -19.89 3.79 -14.35
N GLU A 227 -20.77 4.64 -14.88
CA GLU A 227 -20.97 4.77 -16.34
C GLU A 227 -20.13 5.90 -16.98
N SER A 228 -19.27 6.56 -16.22
CA SER A 228 -18.43 7.65 -16.71
C SER A 228 -17.32 7.14 -17.63
N GLU A 229 -16.83 8.02 -18.49
CA GLU A 229 -15.66 7.76 -19.33
C GLU A 229 -14.42 7.45 -18.47
N ALA A 230 -14.27 8.12 -17.32
CA ALA A 230 -13.16 7.87 -16.39
C ALA A 230 -13.19 6.43 -15.84
N SER A 231 -14.39 5.91 -15.54
CA SER A 231 -14.56 4.51 -15.10
C SER A 231 -14.27 3.52 -16.23
N GLN A 232 -14.69 3.82 -17.45
CA GLN A 232 -14.44 2.96 -18.63
C GLN A 232 -12.95 2.95 -19.04
N ASN A 233 -12.23 4.04 -18.78
CA ASN A 233 -10.81 4.16 -19.07
C ASN A 233 -9.92 3.54 -17.95
N LEU A 234 -10.48 3.22 -16.80
CA LEU A 234 -9.76 2.47 -15.76
C LEU A 234 -9.74 0.98 -16.12
N LYS A 235 -8.65 0.54 -16.72
CA LYS A 235 -8.42 -0.80 -17.26
C LYS A 235 -6.97 -1.24 -17.04
N GLY A 236 -6.61 -2.40 -17.57
CA GLY A 236 -5.25 -2.93 -17.50
C GLY A 236 -4.97 -3.73 -16.25
N PHE A 237 -5.96 -3.94 -15.37
CA PHE A 237 -5.85 -4.83 -14.23
C PHE A 237 -7.20 -5.41 -13.81
N SER A 238 -7.16 -6.54 -13.17
CA SER A 238 -8.32 -7.16 -12.51
C SER A 238 -8.00 -7.53 -11.08
N CYS A 239 -8.99 -7.54 -10.19
CA CYS A 239 -8.78 -7.82 -8.78
C CYS A 239 -9.72 -8.91 -8.27
N THR A 240 -9.19 -9.79 -7.43
CA THR A 240 -9.88 -10.90 -6.79
C THR A 240 -9.66 -10.87 -5.27
N ASN A 241 -10.23 -11.84 -4.55
CA ASN A 241 -9.98 -12.05 -3.13
C ASN A 241 -10.16 -10.75 -2.30
N ALA A 242 -11.24 -10.02 -2.55
CA ALA A 242 -11.57 -8.83 -1.77
C ALA A 242 -11.86 -9.21 -0.31
N ARG A 243 -11.20 -8.50 0.61
CA ARG A 243 -11.33 -8.70 2.04
C ARG A 243 -11.35 -7.37 2.76
N THR A 244 -12.15 -7.26 3.82
CA THR A 244 -12.36 -6.00 4.50
C THR A 244 -11.88 -6.03 5.94
N TYR A 245 -11.40 -4.88 6.37
CA TYR A 245 -10.93 -4.64 7.72
C TYR A 245 -11.48 -3.32 8.24
N PHE A 246 -11.66 -3.25 9.54
CA PHE A 246 -12.07 -2.02 10.22
C PHE A 246 -11.31 -1.86 11.53
N GLY A 247 -11.19 -0.65 12.01
CA GLY A 247 -10.55 -0.41 13.30
C GLY A 247 -10.10 1.03 13.50
N PRO A 248 -9.66 1.38 14.70
CA PRO A 248 -9.27 2.74 15.01
C PRO A 248 -7.96 3.15 14.33
N SER A 249 -7.93 4.39 13.83
CA SER A 249 -6.70 5.13 13.61
C SER A 249 -6.19 5.59 14.98
N MET A 250 -4.95 5.24 15.30
CA MET A 250 -4.36 5.56 16.61
C MET A 250 -3.51 6.83 16.57
N ARG A 251 -2.97 7.15 15.37
CA ARG A 251 -2.09 8.29 15.16
C ARG A 251 -2.04 8.67 13.69
#